data_3c58f61b71ea19c555c5ccb93f7491b5
#
_entry.id   3c58f61b71ea19c555c5ccb93f7491b5
#
_cell.length_a   1.000
_cell.length_b   1.000
_cell.length_c   1.000
_cell.angle_alpha   90.00
_cell.angle_beta   90.00
_cell.angle_gamma   90.00
#
_symmetry.space_group_name_H-M   'P 1'
#
loop_
_entity.id
_entity.type
_entity.pdbx_description
1 polymer ?
#
loop_
_entity_poly.entity_id
_entity_poly.type
_entity_poly.pdbx_seq_one_letter_code
_entity_poly.pdbx_strand_id
1 'polypeptide(L)'
;ETSAAGSAPSVQAESSESADASASAEETASEDVSSENASDGAENNSAGAVRIGSLKGPTSMGLVSLMNSDTSANQYDFRMVTAADDLVASIASGKLDIALVPANVASVLYNKTEGGISVIDINTLGVLYIVSADDSIKSVADLKGRTVYLTGKGTTPDYVIQYLLKANDLSEQDVKLEYKSEAAEVAAILKEKP
;
A
#
# COMPACT_ATOMS: atom_id res chain seq x y z
N GLU A 1 -33.19 49.77 2.72
CA GLU A 1 -34.26 49.31 3.64
C GLU A 1 -34.27 47.79 3.70
N THR A 2 -34.15 47.34 4.96
CA THR A 2 -34.46 46.04 5.57
C THR A 2 -33.64 44.83 5.14
N SER A 3 -32.61 44.48 5.79
CA SER A 3 -32.43 43.63 6.99
C SER A 3 -33.30 42.37 7.01
N ALA A 4 -32.64 41.17 6.90
CA ALA A 4 -33.08 39.98 7.60
C ALA A 4 -31.88 39.03 7.79
N ALA A 5 -31.45 38.88 9.03
CA ALA A 5 -30.56 37.86 9.53
C ALA A 5 -31.29 36.51 9.56
N GLY A 6 -30.62 35.43 9.16
CA GLY A 6 -31.09 34.08 9.25
C GLY A 6 -30.06 33.22 9.97
N SER A 7 -30.41 32.81 11.18
CA SER A 7 -29.64 32.04 12.15
C SER A 7 -29.27 30.64 11.65
N ALA A 8 -28.06 30.21 12.00
CA ALA A 8 -27.61 28.82 11.95
C ALA A 8 -28.25 28.01 13.08
N PRO A 9 -28.57 26.73 12.88
CA PRO A 9 -28.82 25.80 13.99
C PRO A 9 -27.55 25.06 14.39
N SER A 10 -27.21 25.23 15.67
CA SER A 10 -26.29 24.38 16.42
C SER A 10 -26.90 22.99 16.61
N VAL A 11 -26.15 21.94 16.35
CA VAL A 11 -26.50 20.59 16.76
C VAL A 11 -25.52 20.13 17.85
N GLN A 12 -26.09 19.82 18.98
CA GLN A 12 -25.47 19.30 20.19
C GLN A 12 -24.90 17.92 19.99
N ALA A 13 -23.78 17.68 20.66
CA ALA A 13 -23.20 16.37 20.93
C ALA A 13 -24.04 15.65 22.00
N GLU A 14 -24.44 14.44 21.74
CA GLU A 14 -24.88 13.49 22.78
C GLU A 14 -23.89 12.33 22.88
N SER A 15 -23.38 12.18 24.07
CA SER A 15 -22.60 11.08 24.59
C SER A 15 -23.52 9.97 25.13
N SER A 16 -23.23 8.71 24.80
CA SER A 16 -23.67 7.55 25.60
C SER A 16 -22.64 6.45 25.36
N GLU A 17 -21.78 6.17 26.29
CA GLU A 17 -21.85 5.29 27.46
C GLU A 17 -21.84 3.78 27.11
N SER A 18 -20.74 3.20 27.51
CA SER A 18 -20.26 1.85 27.79
C SER A 18 -21.31 0.74 27.98
N ALA A 19 -20.97 -0.45 27.44
CA ALA A 19 -21.32 -1.72 28.08
C ALA A 19 -20.20 -2.75 27.87
N ASP A 20 -19.61 -3.11 28.97
CA ASP A 20 -18.75 -4.22 29.31
C ASP A 20 -19.50 -5.56 29.17
N ALA A 21 -18.88 -6.60 28.61
CA ALA A 21 -19.23 -7.99 28.90
C ALA A 21 -18.00 -8.90 28.67
N SER A 22 -17.53 -9.39 29.77
CA SER A 22 -16.49 -10.36 30.07
C SER A 22 -16.88 -11.81 29.73
N ALA A 23 -15.83 -12.65 29.59
CA ALA A 23 -15.70 -14.09 29.76
C ALA A 23 -16.22 -14.99 28.61
N SER A 24 -15.58 -16.10 28.25
CA SER A 24 -14.70 -17.04 28.93
C SER A 24 -13.99 -17.95 27.92
N ALA A 25 -12.88 -18.49 28.35
CA ALA A 25 -12.07 -19.51 27.68
C ALA A 25 -12.82 -20.82 27.46
N GLU A 26 -12.49 -21.54 26.38
CA GLU A 26 -12.31 -23.00 26.42
C GLU A 26 -11.35 -23.46 25.32
N GLU A 27 -10.46 -24.29 25.77
CA GLU A 27 -9.31 -24.95 25.18
C GLU A 27 -9.78 -26.20 24.41
N THR A 28 -9.32 -26.40 23.16
CA THR A 28 -9.06 -27.75 22.64
C THR A 28 -8.03 -27.74 21.52
N ALA A 29 -6.97 -28.44 21.81
CA ALA A 29 -5.99 -29.25 21.10
C ALA A 29 -5.92 -29.23 19.55
N SER A 30 -4.69 -28.89 19.10
CA SER A 30 -3.79 -29.58 18.16
C SER A 30 -4.37 -30.15 16.85
N GLU A 31 -3.89 -29.56 15.71
CA GLU A 31 -3.28 -30.37 14.66
C GLU A 31 -2.18 -29.59 13.94
N ASP A 32 -1.06 -30.23 13.84
CA ASP A 32 0.21 -29.91 13.24
C ASP A 32 0.07 -29.78 11.73
N VAL A 33 0.27 -28.56 11.18
CA VAL A 33 0.62 -28.38 9.77
C VAL A 33 1.86 -27.52 9.71
N SER A 34 2.97 -28.19 9.53
CA SER A 34 4.26 -27.63 9.16
C SER A 34 4.11 -26.65 7.99
N SER A 35 4.15 -25.36 8.26
CA SER A 35 4.43 -24.34 7.29
C SER A 35 5.91 -24.00 7.38
N GLU A 36 6.65 -24.58 6.48
CA GLU A 36 8.04 -24.21 6.23
C GLU A 36 8.10 -22.80 5.63
N ASN A 37 9.08 -22.08 6.13
CA ASN A 37 9.79 -20.99 5.51
C ASN A 37 9.24 -19.57 5.64
N ALA A 38 9.10 -19.11 6.89
CA ALA A 38 9.48 -17.74 7.19
C ALA A 38 11.01 -17.74 7.34
N SER A 39 11.74 -17.42 6.28
CA SER A 39 13.15 -17.04 6.44
C SER A 39 13.16 -15.70 7.16
N ASP A 40 13.25 -15.81 8.46
CA ASP A 40 13.67 -14.75 9.37
C ASP A 40 15.07 -14.32 8.89
N GLY A 41 15.09 -13.20 8.14
CA GLY A 41 16.34 -12.62 7.66
C GLY A 41 17.13 -12.20 8.89
N ALA A 42 18.18 -12.95 9.18
CA ALA A 42 19.13 -12.63 10.22
C ALA A 42 19.41 -11.14 10.22
N GLU A 43 19.19 -10.49 11.36
CA GLU A 43 19.64 -9.12 11.63
C GLU A 43 21.18 -9.13 11.56
N ASN A 44 21.70 -8.95 10.36
CA ASN A 44 23.11 -8.69 10.15
C ASN A 44 23.36 -7.22 10.50
N ASN A 45 23.45 -6.96 11.80
CA ASN A 45 23.68 -5.63 12.35
C ASN A 45 25.16 -5.27 12.14
N SER A 46 25.54 -5.01 10.90
CA SER A 46 26.84 -4.41 10.59
C SER A 46 26.81 -2.98 11.12
N ALA A 47 27.46 -2.74 12.24
CA ALA A 47 27.58 -1.42 12.84
C ALA A 47 28.16 -0.43 11.80
N GLY A 48 27.28 0.46 11.28
CA GLY A 48 27.63 1.47 10.29
C GLY A 48 27.03 1.28 8.89
N ALA A 49 26.30 0.19 8.61
CA ALA A 49 25.59 0.01 7.34
C ALA A 49 24.31 0.87 7.30
N VAL A 50 24.04 1.49 6.13
CA VAL A 50 22.79 2.21 5.86
C VAL A 50 21.67 1.19 5.64
N ARG A 51 20.60 1.26 6.46
CA ARG A 51 19.48 0.34 6.41
C ARG A 51 18.43 0.83 5.42
N ILE A 52 18.24 0.09 4.32
CA ILE A 52 17.34 0.47 3.22
C ILE A 52 16.16 -0.49 3.16
N GLY A 53 14.95 0.04 3.33
CA GLY A 53 13.71 -0.71 3.16
C GLY A 53 13.06 -0.45 1.80
N SER A 54 12.47 -1.48 1.17
CA SER A 54 11.75 -1.33 -0.08
C SER A 54 10.61 -2.33 -0.24
N LEU A 55 9.62 -1.98 -1.07
CA LEU A 55 8.55 -2.89 -1.46
C LEU A 55 9.02 -3.79 -2.59
N LYS A 56 8.65 -5.08 -2.54
CA LYS A 56 8.82 -6.00 -3.67
C LYS A 56 8.08 -5.48 -4.90
N GLY A 57 8.73 -5.53 -6.05
CA GLY A 57 8.17 -5.11 -7.34
C GLY A 57 8.81 -3.85 -7.92
N PRO A 58 8.07 -3.03 -8.69
CA PRO A 58 8.62 -1.88 -9.41
C PRO A 58 9.36 -0.88 -8.52
N THR A 59 8.91 -0.69 -7.29
CA THR A 59 9.54 0.20 -6.30
C THR A 59 11.00 -0.16 -6.03
N SER A 60 11.33 -1.46 -6.04
CA SER A 60 12.70 -1.95 -5.78
C SER A 60 13.57 -2.05 -7.03
N MET A 61 13.00 -1.94 -8.23
CA MET A 61 13.78 -2.12 -9.48
C MET A 61 14.92 -1.13 -9.60
N GLY A 62 14.75 0.10 -9.14
CA GLY A 62 15.81 1.12 -9.11
C GLY A 62 17.01 0.77 -8.21
N LEU A 63 16.82 -0.13 -7.25
CA LEU A 63 17.88 -0.54 -6.32
C LEU A 63 18.72 -1.73 -6.84
N VAL A 64 18.28 -2.44 -7.90
CA VAL A 64 18.91 -3.70 -8.33
C VAL A 64 20.40 -3.53 -8.63
N SER A 65 20.76 -2.43 -9.29
CA SER A 65 22.17 -2.15 -9.59
C SER A 65 23.00 -1.94 -8.32
N LEU A 66 22.46 -1.20 -7.35
CA LEU A 66 23.13 -0.96 -6.07
C LEU A 66 23.25 -2.27 -5.26
N MET A 67 22.19 -3.08 -5.23
CA MET A 67 22.19 -4.37 -4.52
C MET A 67 23.18 -5.38 -5.08
N ASN A 68 23.46 -5.31 -6.39
CA ASN A 68 24.40 -6.21 -7.07
C ASN A 68 25.84 -5.66 -7.13
N SER A 69 26.08 -4.45 -6.61
CA SER A 69 27.43 -3.90 -6.60
C SER A 69 28.27 -4.50 -5.47
N ASP A 70 29.55 -4.78 -5.72
CA ASP A 70 30.48 -5.35 -4.71
C ASP A 70 30.64 -4.44 -3.48
N THR A 71 30.35 -3.14 -3.62
CA THR A 71 30.40 -2.18 -2.52
C THR A 71 29.18 -2.22 -1.64
N SER A 72 28.06 -2.81 -2.09
CA SER A 72 26.81 -2.85 -1.35
C SER A 72 26.89 -3.73 -0.10
N ALA A 73 27.64 -4.84 -0.15
CA ALA A 73 27.69 -5.84 0.91
C ALA A 73 28.21 -5.31 2.26
N ASN A 74 29.00 -4.23 2.25
CA ASN A 74 29.60 -3.69 3.48
C ASN A 74 29.05 -2.32 3.89
N GLN A 75 28.20 -1.68 3.04
CA GLN A 75 27.72 -0.31 3.26
C GLN A 75 26.21 -0.23 3.41
N TYR A 76 25.47 -1.22 2.93
CA TYR A 76 24.02 -1.20 2.87
C TYR A 76 23.43 -2.51 3.41
N ASP A 77 22.38 -2.37 4.19
CA ASP A 77 21.52 -3.48 4.61
C ASP A 77 20.14 -3.31 3.93
N PHE A 78 19.77 -4.26 3.05
CA PHE A 78 18.56 -4.20 2.25
C PHE A 78 17.47 -5.10 2.83
N ARG A 79 16.33 -4.53 3.13
CA ARG A 79 15.12 -5.23 3.56
C ARG A 79 13.99 -5.02 2.56
N MET A 80 13.52 -6.10 1.94
CA MET A 80 12.34 -6.06 1.07
C MET A 80 11.13 -6.67 1.74
N VAL A 81 10.01 -5.94 1.73
CA VAL A 81 8.72 -6.36 2.28
C VAL A 81 7.63 -6.33 1.21
N THR A 82 6.52 -7.00 1.47
CA THR A 82 5.37 -7.08 0.56
C THR A 82 4.36 -5.98 0.81
N ALA A 83 4.16 -5.60 2.08
CA ALA A 83 3.17 -4.60 2.47
C ALA A 83 3.82 -3.25 2.83
N ALA A 84 3.17 -2.15 2.42
CA ALA A 84 3.66 -0.80 2.73
C ALA A 84 3.63 -0.49 4.24
N ASP A 85 2.68 -1.06 4.97
CA ASP A 85 2.52 -0.85 6.41
C ASP A 85 3.73 -1.34 7.22
N ASP A 86 4.39 -2.43 6.77
CA ASP A 86 5.62 -2.94 7.39
C ASP A 86 6.78 -1.95 7.27
N LEU A 87 6.88 -1.25 6.13
CA LEU A 87 7.85 -0.17 5.96
C LEU A 87 7.51 1.03 6.83
N VAL A 88 6.24 1.44 6.85
CA VAL A 88 5.76 2.56 7.68
C VAL A 88 6.13 2.35 9.15
N ALA A 89 5.87 1.15 9.69
CA ALA A 89 6.21 0.80 11.06
C ALA A 89 7.74 0.81 11.30
N SER A 90 8.52 0.32 10.34
CA SER A 90 9.98 0.27 10.43
C SER A 90 10.62 1.65 10.36
N ILE A 91 10.09 2.57 9.54
CA ILE A 91 10.53 3.97 9.46
C ILE A 91 10.19 4.69 10.78
N ALA A 92 8.94 4.59 11.23
CA ALA A 92 8.48 5.27 12.43
C ALA A 92 9.23 4.83 13.70
N SER A 93 9.72 3.58 13.73
CA SER A 93 10.52 3.04 14.84
C SER A 93 12.03 3.27 14.69
N GLY A 94 12.49 3.98 13.66
CA GLY A 94 13.92 4.23 13.42
C GLY A 94 14.72 2.99 13.03
N LYS A 95 14.06 1.93 12.54
CA LYS A 95 14.73 0.71 12.08
C LYS A 95 15.28 0.81 10.66
N LEU A 96 14.90 1.83 9.90
CA LEU A 96 15.38 2.12 8.55
C LEU A 96 15.90 3.56 8.49
N ASP A 97 16.95 3.75 7.71
CA ASP A 97 17.54 5.06 7.42
C ASP A 97 16.97 5.62 6.12
N ILE A 98 16.71 4.76 5.13
CA ILE A 98 16.10 5.09 3.84
C ILE A 98 15.00 4.09 3.55
N ALA A 99 13.89 4.57 2.96
CA ALA A 99 12.84 3.67 2.49
C ALA A 99 12.28 4.13 1.14
N LEU A 100 12.02 3.15 0.28
CA LEU A 100 11.33 3.35 -0.99
C LEU A 100 9.86 2.99 -0.80
N VAL A 101 9.03 4.00 -0.85
CA VAL A 101 7.58 3.88 -0.61
C VAL A 101 6.78 4.59 -1.71
N PRO A 102 5.50 4.26 -1.91
CA PRO A 102 4.62 5.05 -2.78
C PRO A 102 4.57 6.51 -2.32
N ALA A 103 4.49 7.45 -3.28
CA ALA A 103 4.56 8.88 -3.00
C ALA A 103 3.49 9.37 -2.00
N ASN A 104 2.26 8.82 -2.08
CA ASN A 104 1.20 9.12 -1.13
C ASN A 104 1.52 8.63 0.29
N VAL A 105 2.19 7.47 0.42
CA VAL A 105 2.63 6.95 1.73
C VAL A 105 3.70 7.85 2.33
N ALA A 106 4.64 8.37 1.52
CA ALA A 106 5.62 9.35 1.98
C ALA A 106 4.96 10.62 2.53
N SER A 107 3.91 11.12 1.85
CA SER A 107 3.13 12.27 2.34
C SER A 107 2.45 12.00 3.69
N VAL A 108 1.84 10.82 3.84
CA VAL A 108 1.22 10.40 5.13
C VAL A 108 2.27 10.31 6.23
N LEU A 109 3.43 9.71 5.95
CA LEU A 109 4.53 9.59 6.91
C LEU A 109 5.06 10.96 7.32
N TYR A 110 5.28 11.87 6.36
CA TYR A 110 5.73 13.24 6.65
C TYR A 110 4.79 13.94 7.65
N ASN A 111 3.48 13.84 7.40
CA ASN A 111 2.50 14.45 8.31
C ASN A 111 2.46 13.76 9.68
N LYS A 112 2.51 12.42 9.73
CA LYS A 112 2.47 11.67 11.00
C LYS A 112 3.73 11.85 11.85
N THR A 113 4.86 12.11 11.23
CA THR A 113 6.14 12.35 11.91
C THR A 113 6.43 13.83 12.14
N GLU A 114 5.45 14.71 11.84
CA GLU A 114 5.60 16.17 11.97
C GLU A 114 6.86 16.70 11.25
N GLY A 115 7.12 16.16 10.04
CA GLY A 115 8.30 16.52 9.26
C GLY A 115 9.57 15.74 9.64
N GLY A 116 9.46 14.68 10.43
CA GLY A 116 10.60 13.83 10.83
C GLY A 116 11.23 13.02 9.70
N ILE A 117 10.66 13.04 8.51
CA ILE A 117 11.23 12.41 7.29
C ILE A 117 11.42 13.47 6.20
N SER A 118 12.29 13.16 5.23
CA SER A 118 12.48 13.98 4.02
C SER A 118 12.40 13.11 2.78
N VAL A 119 11.74 13.60 1.74
CA VAL A 119 11.78 12.97 0.41
C VAL A 119 13.06 13.43 -0.29
N ILE A 120 13.93 12.48 -0.62
CA ILE A 120 15.23 12.77 -1.24
C ILE A 120 15.22 12.56 -2.76
N ASP A 121 14.33 11.67 -3.26
CA ASP A 121 14.22 11.37 -4.69
C ASP A 121 12.86 10.77 -5.06
N ILE A 122 12.52 10.83 -6.36
CA ILE A 122 11.42 10.09 -6.99
C ILE A 122 12.05 9.14 -8.00
N ASN A 123 12.34 7.92 -7.56
CA ASN A 123 13.12 6.96 -8.34
C ASN A 123 12.35 6.29 -9.49
N THR A 124 11.02 6.38 -9.52
CA THR A 124 10.21 5.66 -10.52
C THR A 124 8.98 6.47 -10.90
N LEU A 125 8.75 6.65 -12.21
CA LEU A 125 7.61 7.34 -12.78
C LEU A 125 6.87 6.44 -13.77
N GLY A 126 5.51 6.50 -13.77
CA GLY A 126 4.68 5.92 -14.82
C GLY A 126 4.77 4.40 -14.94
N VAL A 127 4.55 3.67 -13.85
CA VAL A 127 4.68 2.19 -13.79
C VAL A 127 3.36 1.43 -13.86
N LEU A 128 2.22 2.12 -13.98
CA LEU A 128 0.91 1.48 -13.94
C LEU A 128 0.34 1.33 -15.34
N TYR A 129 -0.15 0.12 -15.64
CA TYR A 129 -0.80 -0.25 -16.89
C TYR A 129 -2.05 -1.04 -16.60
N ILE A 130 -3.12 -0.80 -17.37
CA ILE A 130 -4.30 -1.66 -17.40
C ILE A 130 -4.08 -2.67 -18.53
N VAL A 131 -4.14 -3.95 -18.20
CA VAL A 131 -3.91 -5.05 -19.13
C VAL A 131 -5.19 -5.89 -19.22
N SER A 132 -5.60 -6.25 -20.41
CA SER A 132 -6.76 -7.12 -20.66
C SER A 132 -6.43 -8.18 -21.70
N ALA A 133 -6.98 -9.38 -21.52
CA ALA A 133 -7.01 -10.43 -22.53
C ALA A 133 -8.25 -10.30 -23.46
N ASP A 134 -9.24 -9.47 -23.09
CA ASP A 134 -10.43 -9.18 -23.88
C ASP A 134 -10.16 -8.01 -24.83
N ASP A 135 -10.13 -8.31 -26.11
CA ASP A 135 -9.89 -7.34 -27.18
C ASP A 135 -10.98 -6.27 -27.33
N SER A 136 -12.12 -6.43 -26.68
CA SER A 136 -13.19 -5.42 -26.66
C SER A 136 -12.86 -4.22 -25.77
N ILE A 137 -11.92 -4.36 -24.83
CA ILE A 137 -11.50 -3.29 -23.94
C ILE A 137 -10.36 -2.49 -24.59
N LYS A 138 -10.68 -1.28 -25.06
CA LYS A 138 -9.75 -0.37 -25.73
C LYS A 138 -9.53 0.94 -24.97
N SER A 139 -10.43 1.25 -24.05
CA SER A 139 -10.42 2.51 -23.28
C SER A 139 -10.88 2.26 -21.84
N VAL A 140 -10.70 3.26 -20.99
CA VAL A 140 -11.20 3.22 -19.60
C VAL A 140 -12.72 3.15 -19.56
N ALA A 141 -13.42 3.75 -20.54
CA ALA A 141 -14.88 3.70 -20.61
C ALA A 141 -15.43 2.28 -20.80
N ASP A 142 -14.66 1.38 -21.45
CA ASP A 142 -15.04 -0.01 -21.68
C ASP A 142 -14.98 -0.88 -20.41
N LEU A 143 -14.45 -0.32 -19.32
CA LEU A 143 -14.42 -0.98 -18.01
C LEU A 143 -15.78 -1.01 -17.32
N LYS A 144 -16.79 -0.30 -17.84
CA LYS A 144 -18.13 -0.27 -17.26
C LYS A 144 -18.72 -1.69 -17.17
N GLY A 145 -19.16 -2.08 -15.96
CA GLY A 145 -19.70 -3.41 -15.66
C GLY A 145 -18.64 -4.52 -15.58
N ARG A 146 -17.37 -4.19 -15.69
CA ARG A 146 -16.27 -5.17 -15.64
C ARG A 146 -15.67 -5.25 -14.23
N THR A 147 -14.92 -6.33 -13.99
CA THR A 147 -14.09 -6.48 -12.78
C THR A 147 -12.66 -6.13 -13.12
N VAL A 148 -12.06 -5.22 -12.35
CA VAL A 148 -10.64 -4.87 -12.41
C VAL A 148 -9.95 -5.41 -11.17
N TYR A 149 -8.96 -6.26 -11.37
CA TYR A 149 -8.11 -6.80 -10.31
C TYR A 149 -6.87 -5.93 -10.15
N LEU A 150 -6.55 -5.55 -8.93
CA LEU A 150 -5.39 -4.70 -8.64
C LEU A 150 -4.82 -5.00 -7.25
N THR A 151 -3.67 -4.44 -6.95
CA THR A 151 -3.04 -4.49 -5.62
C THR A 151 -2.94 -3.09 -5.03
N GLY A 152 -2.55 -2.98 -3.78
CA GLY A 152 -2.20 -1.71 -3.16
C GLY A 152 -3.38 -0.81 -2.84
N LYS A 153 -4.43 -1.34 -2.21
CA LYS A 153 -5.54 -0.54 -1.69
C LYS A 153 -5.01 0.58 -0.78
N GLY A 154 -5.50 1.81 -0.97
CA GLY A 154 -5.01 2.99 -0.25
C GLY A 154 -3.63 3.49 -0.70
N THR A 155 -3.08 2.96 -1.79
CA THR A 155 -1.81 3.41 -2.36
C THR A 155 -1.97 3.92 -3.79
N THR A 156 -0.87 4.25 -4.47
CA THR A 156 -0.89 4.87 -5.80
C THR A 156 -1.80 4.16 -6.83
N PRO A 157 -1.80 2.82 -6.97
CA PRO A 157 -2.69 2.15 -7.93
C PRO A 157 -4.17 2.43 -7.67
N ASP A 158 -4.57 2.44 -6.41
CA ASP A 158 -5.96 2.71 -6.00
C ASP A 158 -6.39 4.13 -6.39
N TYR A 159 -5.61 5.13 -6.01
CA TYR A 159 -5.91 6.53 -6.37
C TYR A 159 -5.91 6.78 -7.88
N VAL A 160 -5.00 6.14 -8.61
CA VAL A 160 -4.92 6.29 -10.06
C VAL A 160 -6.14 5.71 -10.76
N ILE A 161 -6.59 4.49 -10.38
CA ILE A 161 -7.80 3.92 -11.00
C ILE A 161 -9.04 4.77 -10.71
N GLN A 162 -9.21 5.24 -9.48
CA GLN A 162 -10.33 6.12 -9.12
C GLN A 162 -10.30 7.42 -9.93
N TYR A 163 -9.13 8.03 -10.09
CA TYR A 163 -8.97 9.21 -10.94
C TYR A 163 -9.33 8.93 -12.40
N LEU A 164 -8.85 7.82 -12.97
CA LEU A 164 -9.14 7.44 -14.36
C LEU A 164 -10.62 7.17 -14.57
N LEU A 165 -11.29 6.47 -13.66
CA LEU A 165 -12.72 6.24 -13.72
C LEU A 165 -13.48 7.56 -13.74
N LYS A 166 -13.20 8.44 -12.78
CA LYS A 166 -13.82 9.76 -12.69
C LYS A 166 -13.58 10.61 -13.93
N ALA A 167 -12.37 10.60 -14.50
CA ALA A 167 -12.02 11.34 -15.72
C ALA A 167 -12.72 10.80 -16.98
N ASN A 168 -13.33 9.61 -16.92
CA ASN A 168 -14.10 8.99 -17.99
C ASN A 168 -15.59 8.83 -17.63
N ASP A 169 -16.09 9.69 -16.75
CA ASP A 169 -17.51 9.73 -16.31
C ASP A 169 -17.99 8.38 -15.72
N LEU A 170 -17.08 7.62 -15.12
CA LEU A 170 -17.36 6.38 -14.40
C LEU A 170 -17.16 6.59 -12.89
N SER A 171 -17.91 5.82 -12.12
CA SER A 171 -17.79 5.74 -10.67
C SER A 171 -17.27 4.36 -10.24
N GLU A 172 -16.89 4.21 -8.97
CA GLU A 172 -16.54 2.90 -8.39
C GLU A 172 -17.72 1.92 -8.39
N GLN A 173 -18.96 2.41 -8.54
CA GLN A 173 -20.16 1.57 -8.64
C GLN A 173 -20.34 1.01 -10.07
N ASP A 174 -19.75 1.66 -11.08
CA ASP A 174 -19.80 1.21 -12.46
C ASP A 174 -18.77 0.12 -12.78
N VAL A 175 -17.74 -0.03 -11.94
CA VAL A 175 -16.63 -0.98 -12.12
C VAL A 175 -16.37 -1.72 -10.82
N LYS A 176 -16.33 -3.05 -10.88
CA LYS A 176 -16.01 -3.85 -9.70
C LYS A 176 -14.49 -3.87 -9.46
N LEU A 177 -14.01 -3.17 -8.42
CA LEU A 177 -12.60 -3.19 -8.04
C LEU A 177 -12.35 -4.33 -7.03
N GLU A 178 -11.48 -5.27 -7.38
CA GLU A 178 -11.04 -6.38 -6.53
C GLU A 178 -9.56 -6.27 -6.20
N TYR A 179 -9.26 -6.05 -4.93
CA TYR A 179 -7.89 -5.91 -4.43
C TYR A 179 -7.31 -7.27 -4.03
N LYS A 180 -6.09 -7.54 -4.48
CA LYS A 180 -5.31 -8.72 -4.14
C LYS A 180 -4.10 -8.33 -3.31
N SER A 181 -3.58 -9.28 -2.56
CA SER A 181 -2.43 -9.04 -1.68
C SER A 181 -1.14 -8.83 -2.47
N GLU A 182 -0.96 -9.59 -3.56
CA GLU A 182 0.25 -9.57 -4.37
C GLU A 182 -0.03 -9.45 -5.87
N ALA A 183 0.90 -8.82 -6.59
CA ALA A 183 0.81 -8.69 -8.05
C ALA A 183 0.83 -10.05 -8.78
N ALA A 184 1.48 -11.06 -8.20
CA ALA A 184 1.49 -12.42 -8.74
C ALA A 184 0.09 -13.03 -8.80
N GLU A 185 -0.79 -12.76 -7.82
CA GLU A 185 -2.18 -13.23 -7.81
C GLU A 185 -2.96 -12.59 -8.97
N VAL A 186 -2.76 -11.30 -9.22
CA VAL A 186 -3.41 -10.59 -10.34
C VAL A 186 -2.97 -11.17 -11.68
N ALA A 187 -1.68 -11.45 -11.83
CA ALA A 187 -1.13 -12.07 -13.05
C ALA A 187 -1.66 -13.49 -13.28
N ALA A 188 -1.83 -14.28 -12.21
CA ALA A 188 -2.41 -15.62 -12.29
C ALA A 188 -3.87 -15.57 -12.75
N ILE A 189 -4.68 -14.65 -12.19
CA ILE A 189 -6.08 -14.46 -12.60
C ILE A 189 -6.19 -14.08 -14.09
N LEU A 190 -5.31 -13.18 -14.56
CA LEU A 190 -5.30 -12.79 -15.98
C LEU A 190 -4.98 -13.99 -16.89
N LYS A 191 -4.09 -14.88 -16.46
CA LYS A 191 -3.70 -16.07 -17.22
C LYS A 191 -4.82 -17.12 -17.27
N GLU A 192 -5.63 -17.24 -16.23
CA GLU A 192 -6.72 -18.22 -16.12
C GLU A 192 -8.01 -17.78 -16.81
N LYS A 193 -8.19 -16.48 -17.04
CA LYS A 193 -9.35 -15.89 -17.72
C LYS A 193 -8.90 -15.36 -19.06
N PRO A 194 -9.02 -16.15 -20.16
CA PRO A 194 -8.75 -15.68 -21.50
C PRO A 194 -9.76 -14.64 -21.96
#